data_54a6508ee6c826069b3a208480ad299a
#
_entry.id   54a6508ee6c826069b3a208480ad299a
#
_cell.length_a   1.000
_cell.length_b   1.000
_cell.length_c   1.000
_cell.angle_alpha   90.00
_cell.angle_beta   90.00
_cell.angle_gamma   90.00
#
_symmetry.space_group_name_H-M   'P 1'
#
loop_
_entity.id
_entity.type
_entity.pdbx_description
1 polymer ?
#
loop_
_entity_poly.entity_id
_entity_poly.type
_entity_poly.pdbx_seq_one_letter_code
_entity_poly.pdbx_strand_id
1 'polypeptide(L)'
;MRVKNGGSTTAIIVLAVVLGAGCDGWRGPGFRASGPERPRLRHELGLKPGMSVADVGAGKGELMVALAADVGPSGQVFSTDIDTQALAQIRARVAAAALHNVSVVQAHARDTGLPSACCEAVVLRRVYHHLSDPAATNSDLLRALRPGGVLAIIDFPPTFAWLWPWPPKDSPGNRTGHGVAAGLVAAELTAGGFALVKVIEDWPGRGPLKSYCAIFRKPEAGP
;
A
#
# COMPACT_ATOMS: atom_id res chain seq x y z
N MET A 1 10.32 -2.00 -74.23
CA MET A 1 9.78 -1.01 -73.28
C MET A 1 9.32 -1.73 -72.03
N ARG A 2 10.10 -1.66 -70.94
CA ARG A 2 9.91 -2.45 -69.76
C ARG A 2 9.42 -1.53 -68.60
N VAL A 3 8.21 -1.70 -68.19
CA VAL A 3 7.63 -0.95 -67.09
C VAL A 3 8.03 -1.64 -65.75
N LYS A 4 8.70 -0.92 -64.85
CA LYS A 4 9.03 -1.35 -63.52
C LYS A 4 7.85 -1.01 -62.59
N ASN A 5 7.21 -2.02 -62.00
CA ASN A 5 6.27 -1.85 -60.92
C ASN A 5 7.05 -1.63 -59.61
N GLY A 6 6.90 -0.46 -59.01
CA GLY A 6 7.37 -0.16 -57.67
C GLY A 6 6.34 -0.64 -56.62
N GLY A 7 6.69 -1.69 -55.93
CA GLY A 7 5.90 -2.14 -54.78
C GLY A 7 6.14 -1.24 -53.56
N SER A 8 5.14 -0.50 -53.15
CA SER A 8 5.13 0.23 -51.87
C SER A 8 4.80 -0.74 -50.75
N THR A 9 5.77 -1.02 -49.91
CA THR A 9 5.56 -1.86 -48.71
C THR A 9 4.98 -0.98 -47.62
N THR A 10 3.67 -1.01 -47.50
CA THR A 10 2.96 -0.36 -46.36
C THR A 10 3.23 -1.16 -45.11
N ALA A 11 4.05 -0.63 -44.23
CA ALA A 11 4.24 -1.20 -42.90
C ALA A 11 2.95 -1.03 -42.07
N ILE A 12 2.24 -2.12 -41.87
CA ILE A 12 1.10 -2.17 -40.98
C ILE A 12 1.65 -2.22 -39.52
N ILE A 13 1.60 -1.08 -38.87
CA ILE A 13 1.83 -1.04 -37.41
C ILE A 13 0.59 -1.67 -36.75
N VAL A 14 0.75 -2.91 -36.34
CA VAL A 14 -0.28 -3.55 -35.49
C VAL A 14 -0.21 -2.92 -34.10
N LEU A 15 -1.07 -1.93 -33.89
CA LEU A 15 -1.34 -1.40 -32.56
C LEU A 15 -2.12 -2.48 -31.79
N ALA A 16 -1.43 -3.28 -31.01
CA ALA A 16 -2.07 -4.23 -30.08
C ALA A 16 -2.81 -3.41 -29.02
N VAL A 17 -4.09 -3.20 -29.21
CA VAL A 17 -5.01 -2.70 -28.19
C VAL A 17 -5.14 -3.80 -27.14
N VAL A 18 -4.43 -3.67 -26.03
CA VAL A 18 -4.64 -4.47 -24.84
C VAL A 18 -5.93 -3.97 -24.20
N LEU A 19 -7.06 -4.51 -24.63
CA LEU A 19 -8.35 -4.35 -23.97
C LEU A 19 -8.36 -5.28 -22.76
N GLY A 20 -8.52 -4.71 -21.56
CA GLY A 20 -8.95 -5.45 -20.38
C GLY A 20 -7.85 -5.93 -19.44
N ALA A 21 -6.90 -5.09 -19.08
CA ALA A 21 -6.17 -5.27 -17.83
C ALA A 21 -6.75 -4.28 -16.82
N GLY A 22 -7.61 -4.75 -15.93
CA GLY A 22 -7.86 -4.08 -14.67
C GLY A 22 -6.53 -3.81 -13.95
N CYS A 23 -6.53 -3.04 -12.86
CA CYS A 23 -5.35 -2.65 -12.09
C CYS A 23 -4.40 -3.80 -11.68
N ASP A 24 -4.79 -5.05 -11.94
CA ASP A 24 -4.02 -6.28 -11.69
C ASP A 24 -2.78 -6.45 -12.57
N GLY A 25 -2.61 -5.68 -13.64
CA GLY A 25 -1.53 -5.87 -14.63
C GLY A 25 -0.21 -5.17 -14.29
N TRP A 26 -0.21 -4.11 -13.49
CA TRP A 26 1.02 -3.37 -13.16
C TRP A 26 1.46 -3.65 -11.72
N ARG A 27 1.98 -4.84 -11.52
CA ARG A 27 2.62 -5.21 -10.25
C ARG A 27 3.99 -4.52 -10.20
N GLY A 28 4.03 -3.33 -9.64
CA GLY A 28 5.30 -2.69 -9.28
C GLY A 28 6.15 -3.67 -8.44
N PRO A 29 7.48 -3.42 -8.32
CA PRO A 29 8.36 -4.35 -7.62
C PRO A 29 7.86 -4.59 -6.20
N GLY A 30 7.64 -5.87 -5.86
CA GLY A 30 7.22 -6.33 -4.56
C GLY A 30 8.17 -5.86 -3.44
N PHE A 31 7.71 -5.90 -2.21
CA PHE A 31 8.57 -5.69 -1.06
C PHE A 31 9.67 -6.76 -1.02
N ARG A 32 10.92 -6.34 -0.76
CA ARG A 32 12.03 -7.28 -0.55
C ARG A 32 12.47 -7.22 0.90
N ALA A 33 12.30 -8.33 1.61
CA ALA A 33 12.70 -8.45 3.01
C ALA A 33 14.20 -8.15 3.24
N SER A 34 15.04 -8.40 2.24
CA SER A 34 16.48 -8.08 2.26
C SER A 34 16.83 -6.69 1.70
N GLY A 35 15.82 -5.91 1.26
CA GLY A 35 16.04 -4.60 0.66
C GLY A 35 16.21 -3.48 1.69
N PRO A 36 16.66 -2.28 1.25
CA PRO A 36 16.88 -1.14 2.13
C PRO A 36 15.58 -0.57 2.74
N GLU A 37 14.44 -0.94 2.21
CA GLU A 37 13.12 -0.47 2.69
C GLU A 37 12.82 -1.02 4.10
N ARG A 38 13.13 -2.31 4.37
CA ARG A 38 12.83 -2.96 5.65
C ARG A 38 13.46 -2.28 6.87
N PRO A 39 14.79 -2.08 6.94
CA PRO A 39 15.41 -1.47 8.12
C PRO A 39 14.92 -0.04 8.32
N ARG A 40 14.65 0.70 7.25
CA ARG A 40 14.13 2.05 7.35
C ARG A 40 12.69 2.05 7.87
N LEU A 41 11.81 1.19 7.35
CA LEU A 41 10.44 1.06 7.84
C LEU A 41 10.40 0.64 9.31
N ARG A 42 11.20 -0.35 9.70
CA ARG A 42 11.35 -0.76 11.10
C ARG A 42 11.74 0.42 12.01
N HIS A 43 12.69 1.25 11.57
CA HIS A 43 13.10 2.45 12.30
C HIS A 43 11.97 3.47 12.41
N GLU A 44 11.30 3.79 11.30
CA GLU A 44 10.25 4.81 11.26
C GLU A 44 9.00 4.42 12.07
N LEU A 45 8.65 3.15 12.07
CA LEU A 45 7.56 2.61 12.90
C LEU A 45 7.99 2.38 14.37
N GLY A 46 9.27 2.48 14.67
CA GLY A 46 9.80 2.19 16.01
C GLY A 46 9.60 0.75 16.45
N LEU A 47 9.60 -0.22 15.50
CA LEU A 47 9.27 -1.62 15.79
C LEU A 47 10.28 -2.26 16.74
N LYS A 48 9.73 -2.92 17.77
CA LYS A 48 10.47 -3.67 18.79
C LYS A 48 9.84 -5.04 18.98
N PRO A 49 10.60 -6.03 19.48
CA PRO A 49 10.03 -7.31 19.88
C PRO A 49 8.87 -7.13 20.86
N GLY A 50 7.81 -7.91 20.67
CA GLY A 50 6.60 -7.86 21.50
C GLY A 50 5.52 -6.88 21.02
N MET A 51 5.79 -6.01 20.05
CA MET A 51 4.79 -5.07 19.53
C MET A 51 3.75 -5.75 18.65
N SER A 52 2.55 -5.15 18.61
CA SER A 52 1.51 -5.49 17.64
C SER A 52 1.53 -4.51 16.46
N VAL A 53 1.58 -5.02 15.25
CA VAL A 53 1.64 -4.22 14.01
C VAL A 53 0.65 -4.73 12.98
N ALA A 54 0.07 -3.83 12.16
CA ALA A 54 -0.80 -4.22 11.06
C ALA A 54 -0.18 -3.86 9.70
N ASP A 55 -0.31 -4.80 8.73
CA ASP A 55 -0.05 -4.63 7.31
C ASP A 55 -1.40 -4.60 6.59
N VAL A 56 -1.86 -3.40 6.22
CA VAL A 56 -3.18 -3.18 5.62
C VAL A 56 -3.07 -3.14 4.11
N GLY A 57 -3.84 -4.01 3.42
CA GLY A 57 -3.73 -4.26 2.00
C GLY A 57 -2.44 -5.04 1.66
N ALA A 58 -2.20 -6.11 2.40
CA ALA A 58 -0.94 -6.86 2.40
C ALA A 58 -0.65 -7.60 1.08
N GLY A 59 -1.62 -7.71 0.18
CA GLY A 59 -1.46 -8.37 -1.11
C GLY A 59 -0.93 -9.80 -0.96
N LYS A 60 0.31 -10.04 -1.37
CA LYS A 60 0.93 -11.36 -1.26
C LYS A 60 1.57 -11.66 0.10
N GLY A 61 1.51 -10.73 1.06
CA GLY A 61 2.06 -10.91 2.41
C GLY A 61 3.60 -10.89 2.49
N GLU A 62 4.27 -10.22 1.55
CA GLU A 62 5.74 -10.14 1.58
C GLU A 62 6.23 -9.25 2.73
N LEU A 63 5.56 -8.13 2.97
CA LEU A 63 5.86 -7.23 4.08
C LEU A 63 5.50 -7.86 5.42
N MET A 64 4.34 -8.52 5.51
CA MET A 64 3.88 -9.24 6.70
C MET A 64 4.95 -10.18 7.26
N VAL A 65 5.64 -10.97 6.42
CA VAL A 65 6.71 -11.89 6.87
C VAL A 65 7.87 -11.11 7.53
N ALA A 66 8.25 -9.97 6.95
CA ALA A 66 9.31 -9.14 7.52
C ALA A 66 8.89 -8.53 8.86
N LEU A 67 7.65 -8.05 8.96
CA LEU A 67 7.09 -7.49 10.20
C LEU A 67 7.02 -8.57 11.29
N ALA A 68 6.59 -9.79 10.96
CA ALA A 68 6.54 -10.91 11.90
C ALA A 68 7.92 -11.23 12.50
N ALA A 69 8.98 -11.17 11.67
CA ALA A 69 10.33 -11.35 12.14
C ALA A 69 10.83 -10.15 12.99
N ASP A 70 10.41 -8.91 12.67
CA ASP A 70 10.84 -7.71 13.39
C ASP A 70 10.20 -7.60 14.78
N VAL A 71 8.93 -8.02 14.93
CA VAL A 71 8.27 -8.03 16.24
C VAL A 71 8.53 -9.31 17.05
N GLY A 72 9.07 -10.34 16.40
CA GLY A 72 9.43 -11.61 17.05
C GLY A 72 8.24 -12.41 17.56
N PRO A 73 8.47 -13.58 18.17
CA PRO A 73 7.43 -14.53 18.55
C PRO A 73 6.47 -14.03 19.65
N SER A 74 6.88 -13.05 20.44
CA SER A 74 6.03 -12.42 21.48
C SER A 74 5.20 -11.25 20.94
N GLY A 75 5.46 -10.79 19.71
CA GLY A 75 4.68 -9.76 19.04
C GLY A 75 3.53 -10.34 18.23
N GLN A 76 2.71 -9.46 17.64
CA GLN A 76 1.56 -9.84 16.82
C GLN A 76 1.58 -9.07 15.50
N VAL A 77 1.30 -9.76 14.40
CA VAL A 77 1.05 -9.11 13.10
C VAL A 77 -0.38 -9.36 12.68
N PHE A 78 -1.10 -8.30 12.35
CA PHE A 78 -2.38 -8.37 11.64
C PHE A 78 -2.10 -8.09 10.16
N SER A 79 -2.48 -9.02 9.28
CA SER A 79 -2.32 -8.88 7.83
C SER A 79 -3.70 -8.86 7.19
N THR A 80 -4.09 -7.73 6.60
CA THR A 80 -5.44 -7.55 6.09
C THR A 80 -5.45 -7.29 4.60
N ASP A 81 -6.49 -7.77 3.91
CA ASP A 81 -6.75 -7.46 2.50
C ASP A 81 -8.25 -7.57 2.20
N ILE A 82 -8.71 -6.86 1.16
CA ILE A 82 -10.09 -6.97 0.66
C ILE A 82 -10.24 -8.15 -0.31
N ASP A 83 -9.16 -8.58 -0.95
CA ASP A 83 -9.16 -9.65 -1.93
C ASP A 83 -9.00 -11.01 -1.25
N THR A 84 -9.99 -11.87 -1.41
CA THR A 84 -9.99 -13.24 -0.86
C THR A 84 -8.87 -14.12 -1.41
N GLN A 85 -8.42 -13.88 -2.67
CA GLN A 85 -7.29 -14.59 -3.25
C GLN A 85 -5.97 -14.15 -2.60
N ALA A 86 -5.82 -12.85 -2.32
CA ALA A 86 -4.68 -12.33 -1.56
C ALA A 86 -4.64 -12.95 -0.16
N LEU A 87 -5.77 -12.99 0.54
CA LEU A 87 -5.86 -13.64 1.85
C LEU A 87 -5.49 -15.13 1.82
N ALA A 88 -5.87 -15.86 0.77
CA ALA A 88 -5.46 -17.25 0.60
C ALA A 88 -3.92 -17.37 0.42
N GLN A 89 -3.31 -16.47 -0.37
CA GLN A 89 -1.85 -16.42 -0.55
C GLN A 89 -1.13 -16.05 0.76
N ILE A 90 -1.67 -15.11 1.53
CA ILE A 90 -1.13 -14.74 2.85
C ILE A 90 -1.16 -15.96 3.78
N ARG A 91 -2.30 -16.67 3.89
CA ARG A 91 -2.43 -17.89 4.72
C ARG A 91 -1.42 -18.97 4.31
N ALA A 92 -1.28 -19.21 3.00
CA ALA A 92 -0.30 -20.16 2.48
C ALA A 92 1.14 -19.77 2.86
N ARG A 93 1.46 -18.48 2.81
CA ARG A 93 2.78 -17.95 3.19
C ARG A 93 3.02 -18.04 4.70
N VAL A 94 2.02 -17.76 5.52
CA VAL A 94 2.06 -17.95 6.98
C VAL A 94 2.38 -19.40 7.33
N ALA A 95 1.68 -20.34 6.70
CA ALA A 95 1.91 -21.79 6.90
C ALA A 95 3.31 -22.21 6.44
N ALA A 96 3.73 -21.80 5.24
CA ALA A 96 5.05 -22.14 4.68
C ALA A 96 6.22 -21.58 5.49
N ALA A 97 6.04 -20.42 6.13
CA ALA A 97 7.04 -19.81 7.00
C ALA A 97 6.91 -20.19 8.47
N ALA A 98 5.98 -21.09 8.82
CA ALA A 98 5.67 -21.53 10.18
C ALA A 98 5.50 -20.36 11.16
N LEU A 99 4.80 -19.30 10.72
CA LEU A 99 4.56 -18.12 11.55
C LEU A 99 3.36 -18.36 12.47
N HIS A 100 3.56 -18.19 13.78
CA HIS A 100 2.53 -18.39 14.81
C HIS A 100 1.99 -17.04 15.35
N ASN A 101 2.61 -15.94 14.99
CA ASN A 101 2.32 -14.58 15.44
C ASN A 101 1.63 -13.71 14.38
N VAL A 102 0.91 -14.33 13.43
CA VAL A 102 0.22 -13.63 12.35
C VAL A 102 -1.26 -13.98 12.34
N SER A 103 -2.11 -12.96 12.39
CA SER A 103 -3.55 -13.06 12.16
C SER A 103 -3.90 -12.52 10.77
N VAL A 104 -4.58 -13.34 9.96
CA VAL A 104 -5.04 -12.97 8.61
C VAL A 104 -6.50 -12.55 8.68
N VAL A 105 -6.79 -11.30 8.35
CA VAL A 105 -8.08 -10.66 8.55
C VAL A 105 -8.68 -10.19 7.23
N GLN A 106 -9.97 -10.43 7.01
CA GLN A 106 -10.72 -9.88 5.88
C GLN A 106 -11.00 -8.40 6.15
N ALA A 107 -10.57 -7.54 5.23
CA ALA A 107 -10.95 -6.14 5.19
C ALA A 107 -12.13 -5.90 4.23
N HIS A 108 -12.76 -4.74 4.36
CA HIS A 108 -13.83 -4.26 3.47
C HIS A 108 -13.51 -2.85 2.97
N ALA A 109 -14.30 -2.33 2.02
CA ALA A 109 -14.02 -1.04 1.37
C ALA A 109 -13.87 0.16 2.31
N ARG A 110 -14.44 0.10 3.52
CA ARG A 110 -14.44 1.16 4.53
C ARG A 110 -13.94 0.73 5.90
N ASP A 111 -13.53 -0.53 6.02
CA ASP A 111 -13.20 -1.18 7.28
C ASP A 111 -11.99 -2.08 7.07
N THR A 112 -10.94 -1.88 7.84
CA THR A 112 -9.72 -2.67 7.80
C THR A 112 -9.88 -4.06 8.43
N GLY A 113 -10.99 -4.33 9.12
CA GLY A 113 -11.23 -5.54 9.91
C GLY A 113 -10.40 -5.62 11.20
N LEU A 114 -9.60 -4.62 11.51
CA LEU A 114 -8.74 -4.62 12.69
C LEU A 114 -9.55 -4.40 13.98
N PRO A 115 -9.19 -5.07 15.08
CA PRO A 115 -9.76 -4.76 16.38
C PRO A 115 -9.43 -3.32 16.84
N SER A 116 -10.27 -2.75 17.71
CA SER A 116 -9.99 -1.44 18.29
C SER A 116 -8.74 -1.50 19.18
N ALA A 117 -7.90 -0.46 19.09
CA ALA A 117 -6.66 -0.31 19.87
C ALA A 117 -5.77 -1.57 19.86
N CYS A 118 -5.76 -2.30 18.74
CA CYS A 118 -4.98 -3.53 18.62
C CYS A 118 -3.48 -3.29 18.41
N CYS A 119 -3.12 -2.17 17.78
CA CYS A 119 -1.81 -2.03 17.19
C CYS A 119 -1.05 -0.79 17.69
N GLU A 120 0.24 -0.95 17.96
CA GLU A 120 1.18 0.15 18.18
C GLU A 120 1.64 0.79 16.85
N ALA A 121 1.60 0.00 15.76
CA ALA A 121 1.97 0.51 14.44
C ALA A 121 1.05 -0.06 13.37
N VAL A 122 0.78 0.73 12.33
CA VAL A 122 0.05 0.32 11.12
C VAL A 122 0.81 0.79 9.91
N VAL A 123 0.87 -0.02 8.86
CA VAL A 123 1.46 0.35 7.57
C VAL A 123 0.49 0.06 6.43
N LEU A 124 0.34 1.03 5.52
CA LEU A 124 -0.26 0.87 4.21
C LEU A 124 0.83 1.07 3.17
N ARG A 125 1.11 0.05 2.35
CA ARG A 125 2.14 0.12 1.34
C ARG A 125 1.57 -0.04 -0.05
N ARG A 126 1.46 1.06 -0.80
CA ARG A 126 0.85 1.14 -2.14
C ARG A 126 -0.62 0.73 -2.14
N VAL A 127 -1.34 1.19 -1.16
CA VAL A 127 -2.76 0.88 -0.94
C VAL A 127 -3.60 2.14 -0.86
N TYR A 128 -3.06 3.21 -0.29
CA TYR A 128 -3.84 4.41 0.02
C TYR A 128 -4.47 5.04 -1.22
N HIS A 129 -3.79 4.98 -2.37
CA HIS A 129 -4.32 5.48 -3.63
C HIS A 129 -5.51 4.66 -4.19
N HIS A 130 -5.76 3.45 -3.67
CA HIS A 130 -6.90 2.61 -4.04
C HIS A 130 -8.13 2.82 -3.14
N LEU A 131 -8.02 3.57 -2.06
CA LEU A 131 -9.13 3.77 -1.13
C LEU A 131 -10.29 4.51 -1.82
N SER A 132 -11.46 3.89 -1.86
CA SER A 132 -12.69 4.50 -2.39
C SER A 132 -13.32 5.50 -1.41
N ASP A 133 -13.15 5.28 -0.11
CA ASP A 133 -13.60 6.15 0.97
C ASP A 133 -12.47 6.37 1.99
N PRO A 134 -11.53 7.30 1.71
CA PRO A 134 -10.43 7.56 2.62
C PRO A 134 -10.86 8.05 3.99
N ALA A 135 -11.96 8.81 4.08
CA ALA A 135 -12.43 9.34 5.36
C ALA A 135 -12.88 8.22 6.30
N ALA A 136 -13.66 7.26 5.79
CA ALA A 136 -14.10 6.10 6.56
C ALA A 136 -12.90 5.22 6.95
N THR A 137 -12.00 4.93 6.01
CA THR A 137 -10.81 4.13 6.28
C THR A 137 -9.88 4.81 7.30
N ASN A 138 -9.68 6.13 7.21
CA ASN A 138 -8.85 6.88 8.14
C ASN A 138 -9.43 6.85 9.57
N SER A 139 -10.76 6.98 9.71
CA SER A 139 -11.44 6.83 11.00
C SER A 139 -11.24 5.44 11.58
N ASP A 140 -11.31 4.41 10.75
CA ASP A 140 -11.10 3.02 11.17
C ASP A 140 -9.63 2.74 11.56
N LEU A 141 -8.67 3.26 10.82
CA LEU A 141 -7.24 3.21 11.16
C LEU A 141 -6.96 3.92 12.51
N LEU A 142 -7.60 5.08 12.73
CA LEU A 142 -7.47 5.81 13.99
C LEU A 142 -8.05 4.98 15.15
N ARG A 143 -9.17 4.30 14.95
CA ARG A 143 -9.77 3.38 15.94
C ARG A 143 -8.84 2.20 16.26
N ALA A 144 -8.22 1.61 15.22
CA ALA A 144 -7.38 0.42 15.34
C ALA A 144 -6.05 0.68 16.05
N LEU A 145 -5.48 1.88 15.92
CA LEU A 145 -4.25 2.26 16.60
C LEU A 145 -4.50 2.54 18.09
N ARG A 146 -3.53 2.18 18.91
CA ARG A 146 -3.42 2.63 20.31
C ARG A 146 -3.11 4.13 20.37
N PRO A 147 -3.48 4.85 21.43
CA PRO A 147 -2.98 6.20 21.66
C PRO A 147 -1.46 6.27 21.52
N GLY A 148 -0.92 7.30 20.88
CA GLY A 148 0.50 7.43 20.56
C GLY A 148 1.00 6.50 19.45
N GLY A 149 0.17 5.61 18.92
CA GLY A 149 0.54 4.66 17.86
C GLY A 149 0.91 5.34 16.53
N VAL A 150 1.72 4.66 15.73
CA VAL A 150 2.33 5.18 14.50
C VAL A 150 1.66 4.61 13.26
N LEU A 151 1.32 5.46 12.30
CA LEU A 151 0.83 5.09 10.98
C LEU A 151 1.87 5.48 9.92
N ALA A 152 2.24 4.53 9.06
CA ALA A 152 3.07 4.78 7.88
C ALA A 152 2.26 4.57 6.60
N ILE A 153 2.24 5.58 5.74
CA ILE A 153 1.70 5.49 4.38
C ILE A 153 2.86 5.55 3.40
N ILE A 154 3.11 4.43 2.71
CA ILE A 154 4.11 4.34 1.65
C ILE A 154 3.37 4.29 0.32
N ASP A 155 3.50 5.36 -0.46
CA ASP A 155 2.86 5.45 -1.75
C ASP A 155 3.73 6.23 -2.75
N PHE A 156 3.20 6.57 -3.90
CA PHE A 156 3.89 7.32 -4.94
C PHE A 156 2.98 8.42 -5.49
N PRO A 157 3.55 9.55 -5.95
CA PRO A 157 2.76 10.62 -6.54
C PRO A 157 2.05 10.16 -7.80
N PRO A 158 0.94 10.81 -8.20
CA PRO A 158 0.22 10.48 -9.42
C PRO A 158 1.16 10.48 -10.63
N THR A 159 1.17 9.38 -11.36
CA THR A 159 2.01 9.18 -12.54
C THR A 159 1.13 9.02 -13.77
N PHE A 160 1.57 9.61 -14.90
CA PHE A 160 0.90 9.45 -16.18
C PHE A 160 -0.57 9.90 -16.21
N ALA A 161 -0.94 10.94 -15.45
CA ALA A 161 -2.29 11.52 -15.50
C ALA A 161 -2.72 11.91 -16.94
N TRP A 162 -1.77 12.19 -17.85
CA TRP A 162 -2.00 12.49 -19.26
C TRP A 162 -2.09 11.24 -20.16
N LEU A 163 -1.48 10.09 -19.76
CA LEU A 163 -1.57 8.79 -20.46
C LEU A 163 -2.71 7.92 -19.91
N TRP A 164 -3.10 8.16 -18.66
CA TRP A 164 -4.15 7.42 -17.99
C TRP A 164 -5.15 8.40 -17.36
N PRO A 165 -6.02 9.01 -18.18
CA PRO A 165 -6.92 10.08 -17.73
C PRO A 165 -8.04 9.60 -16.79
N TRP A 166 -8.16 8.30 -16.58
CA TRP A 166 -9.24 7.71 -15.81
C TRP A 166 -8.71 7.24 -14.45
N PRO A 167 -9.13 7.87 -13.34
CA PRO A 167 -8.87 7.32 -12.02
C PRO A 167 -9.50 5.92 -11.92
N PRO A 168 -8.99 5.05 -11.04
CA PRO A 168 -9.65 3.78 -10.76
C PRO A 168 -11.15 3.98 -10.52
N LYS A 169 -11.98 3.03 -10.98
CA LYS A 169 -13.42 3.07 -10.76
C LYS A 169 -13.65 3.24 -9.24
N ASP A 170 -14.55 4.13 -8.89
CA ASP A 170 -14.89 4.48 -7.48
C ASP A 170 -13.80 5.26 -6.70
N SER A 171 -12.76 5.77 -7.37
CA SER A 171 -11.81 6.69 -6.74
C SER A 171 -12.46 8.03 -6.40
N PRO A 172 -12.11 8.65 -5.26
CA PRO A 172 -12.54 10.00 -4.95
C PRO A 172 -12.19 11.00 -6.07
N GLY A 173 -13.07 11.95 -6.35
CA GLY A 173 -12.93 12.91 -7.46
C GLY A 173 -11.70 13.84 -7.36
N ASN A 174 -11.02 13.87 -6.19
CA ASN A 174 -9.77 14.59 -5.96
C ASN A 174 -8.51 13.77 -6.32
N ARG A 175 -8.67 12.53 -6.81
CA ARG A 175 -7.57 11.66 -7.22
C ARG A 175 -7.50 11.62 -8.73
N THR A 176 -6.35 11.98 -9.29
CA THR A 176 -6.08 11.98 -10.73
C THR A 176 -5.01 10.97 -11.07
N GLY A 177 -5.37 9.99 -11.90
CA GLY A 177 -4.43 8.96 -12.33
C GLY A 177 -4.10 7.91 -11.26
N HIS A 178 -3.05 7.13 -11.51
CA HIS A 178 -2.57 6.09 -10.61
C HIS A 178 -1.54 6.67 -9.64
N GLY A 179 -1.75 6.48 -8.35
CA GLY A 179 -0.96 7.07 -7.27
C GLY A 179 -1.71 8.17 -6.52
N VAL A 180 -1.12 8.70 -5.47
CA VAL A 180 -1.68 9.78 -4.64
C VAL A 180 -0.56 10.71 -4.16
N ALA A 181 -0.80 12.02 -4.19
CA ALA A 181 0.18 13.01 -3.72
C ALA A 181 0.32 12.97 -2.20
N ALA A 182 1.55 13.05 -1.69
CA ALA A 182 1.82 13.06 -0.25
C ALA A 182 1.08 14.17 0.50
N GLY A 183 0.93 15.36 -0.11
CA GLY A 183 0.18 16.46 0.46
C GLY A 183 -1.31 16.17 0.63
N LEU A 184 -1.92 15.43 -0.32
CA LEU A 184 -3.32 15.00 -0.20
C LEU A 184 -3.48 13.99 0.93
N VAL A 185 -2.59 12.99 1.01
CA VAL A 185 -2.56 12.02 2.11
C VAL A 185 -2.44 12.71 3.46
N ALA A 186 -1.54 13.71 3.55
CA ALA A 186 -1.34 14.49 4.77
C ALA A 186 -2.62 15.25 5.16
N ALA A 187 -3.28 15.89 4.22
CA ALA A 187 -4.52 16.63 4.47
C ALA A 187 -5.66 15.69 4.93
N GLU A 188 -5.88 14.57 4.23
CA GLU A 188 -6.95 13.62 4.54
C GLU A 188 -6.75 12.95 5.91
N LEU A 189 -5.53 12.53 6.27
CA LEU A 189 -5.25 11.91 7.56
C LEU A 189 -5.28 12.92 8.71
N THR A 190 -4.82 14.16 8.49
CA THR A 190 -4.93 15.22 9.50
C THR A 190 -6.39 15.57 9.76
N ALA A 191 -7.22 15.66 8.71
CA ALA A 191 -8.67 15.83 8.87
C ALA A 191 -9.32 14.63 9.60
N GLY A 192 -8.76 13.43 9.46
CA GLY A 192 -9.17 12.22 10.17
C GLY A 192 -8.68 12.12 11.62
N GLY A 193 -7.98 13.16 12.15
CA GLY A 193 -7.54 13.21 13.55
C GLY A 193 -6.12 12.71 13.81
N PHE A 194 -5.34 12.42 12.78
CA PHE A 194 -3.93 12.08 12.93
C PHE A 194 -3.04 13.33 13.00
N ALA A 195 -1.96 13.27 13.76
CA ALA A 195 -0.89 14.26 13.72
C ALA A 195 0.16 13.84 12.69
N LEU A 196 0.43 14.69 11.69
CA LEU A 196 1.53 14.46 10.73
C LEU A 196 2.87 14.66 11.49
N VAL A 197 3.75 13.65 11.39
CA VAL A 197 5.10 13.71 11.97
C VAL A 197 6.11 14.20 10.92
N LYS A 198 6.13 13.54 9.73
CA LYS A 198 7.03 13.88 8.62
C LYS A 198 6.60 13.21 7.33
N VAL A 199 7.09 13.76 6.22
CA VAL A 199 7.06 13.11 4.90
C VAL A 199 8.50 12.89 4.45
N ILE A 200 8.80 11.69 3.98
CA ILE A 200 10.11 11.26 3.48
C ILE A 200 9.95 11.03 1.98
N GLU A 201 10.44 11.98 1.16
CA GLU A 201 10.18 12.03 -0.28
C GLU A 201 10.91 10.92 -1.07
N ASP A 202 12.16 10.62 -0.72
CA ASP A 202 12.94 9.60 -1.42
C ASP A 202 12.89 8.27 -0.66
N TRP A 203 11.69 7.70 -0.56
CA TRP A 203 11.52 6.41 0.10
C TRP A 203 12.13 5.28 -0.74
N PRO A 204 12.89 4.36 -0.12
CA PRO A 204 13.46 3.23 -0.82
C PRO A 204 12.38 2.40 -1.50
N GLY A 205 12.41 2.33 -2.81
CA GLY A 205 11.51 1.55 -3.64
C GLY A 205 12.24 1.13 -4.91
N ARG A 206 11.73 0.12 -5.61
CA ARG A 206 12.27 -0.26 -6.91
C ARG A 206 11.34 0.24 -8.00
N GLY A 207 11.95 0.82 -9.02
CA GLY A 207 11.27 1.25 -10.23
C GLY A 207 11.46 2.74 -10.50
N PRO A 208 10.99 3.21 -11.65
CA PRO A 208 11.13 4.61 -12.07
C PRO A 208 10.25 5.57 -11.24
N LEU A 209 9.33 5.04 -10.43
CA LEU A 209 8.42 5.83 -9.63
C LEU A 209 9.06 6.15 -8.29
N LYS A 210 9.32 7.42 -8.05
CA LYS A 210 9.71 7.92 -6.72
C LYS A 210 8.58 7.62 -5.74
N SER A 211 8.89 6.88 -4.68
CA SER A 211 7.95 6.64 -3.59
C SER A 211 8.24 7.62 -2.46
N TYR A 212 7.24 7.91 -1.66
CA TYR A 212 7.37 8.62 -0.40
C TYR A 212 6.89 7.74 0.76
N CYS A 213 7.26 8.12 1.97
CA CYS A 213 6.68 7.58 3.20
C CYS A 213 6.21 8.73 4.09
N ALA A 214 4.92 8.81 4.33
CA ALA A 214 4.34 9.77 5.24
C ALA A 214 4.07 9.08 6.58
N ILE A 215 4.60 9.66 7.65
CA ILE A 215 4.51 9.15 9.02
C ILE A 215 3.55 10.02 9.82
N PHE A 216 2.60 9.37 10.46
CA PHE A 216 1.60 9.99 11.31
C PHE A 216 1.59 9.36 12.70
N ARG A 217 1.01 10.06 13.64
CA ARG A 217 0.79 9.57 15.00
C ARG A 217 -0.66 9.77 15.41
N LYS A 218 -1.25 8.73 16.01
CA LYS A 218 -2.49 8.93 16.75
C LYS A 218 -2.19 9.77 17.99
N PRO A 219 -2.91 10.86 18.26
CA PRO A 219 -2.75 11.62 19.49
C PRO A 219 -2.87 10.73 20.73
N GLU A 220 -2.16 11.09 21.78
CA GLU A 220 -2.35 10.46 23.08
C GLU A 220 -3.80 10.70 23.56
N ALA A 221 -4.33 9.79 24.37
CA ALA A 221 -5.57 10.07 25.07
C ALA A 221 -5.31 11.28 26.00
N GLY A 222 -6.10 12.32 25.88
CA GLY A 222 -6.04 13.43 26.81
C GLY A 222 -6.20 12.95 28.25
N PRO A 223 -5.68 13.70 29.23
CA PRO A 223 -5.81 13.38 30.65
C PRO A 223 -7.27 13.37 31.09
#